data_14984df606880595669717a89c8c6cf5
#
_entry.id   14984df606880595669717a89c8c6cf5
#
_cell.length_a   1.000
_cell.length_b   1.000
_cell.length_c   1.000
_cell.angle_alpha   90.00
_cell.angle_beta   90.00
_cell.angle_gamma   90.00
#
_symmetry.space_group_name_H-M   'P 1'
#
loop_
_entity.id
_entity.type
_entity.pdbx_description
1 polymer ?
#
loop_
_entity_poly.entity_id
_entity_poly.type
_entity_poly.pdbx_seq_one_letter_code
_entity_poly.pdbx_strand_id
1 'polypeptide(L)'
;MNDDFYPLALLMDELKHDYVSNRVQAMQKLDAIAIALGPERTLHELLPFLNDVAQDDEEEVFAVLAEKLGLFVPLIGGHANCEPLIRILAVLAAMEEPIVRDHAVDSLHAISLELTDEELNSIFLELIRSLSQGDWFSKKVSLCGLFKSVIVRVDAPTRRDLLMLYYNMIVDDSPMVRRSAAKNLPTLIDKISDYTRENADSPRKMDDTDLEIISKMFHYLINDSQDSVKLLSIDVLVSILSYFHLVNDNTHNSDCFVSALKLIKDESWRVRYAAADRFGDIAVNFSSVDADVYKLVDPFIALMKDNEGEVRKAVAKQLPQFCKLIKDLKIVESKIIPVVNDLSQDPHENVRAALASTVTGLSPILPRQSTIDKLLPIFLEMLKDEFPDVRLNIISNLSVVNETIGMDLLSTSLLPAITELAQDNKWRVRLAIIEYIPKLASQLGESFFNNELLTLCMSWLWDPVFVVRDAAVNNLKELTEIFGSVWAEEHIVTRLLNIKDERITEEEGIAVDQVDFSNFIIRITCLFAFTKLVPVIDSAIVVNKILPFINFLTSDTVPNIRFNVAKSFATVVEVLQQSQYPELPKLVADDILPNLDGLLNDNDVDVIYYAKESIAKIKQMGDVM
;
A
#
# COMPACT_ATOMS: atom_id res chain seq x y z
N MET A 1 9.05 -52.33 26.18
CA MET A 1 8.88 -51.09 26.91
C MET A 1 8.79 -50.01 25.84
N ASN A 2 7.58 -49.60 25.52
CA ASN A 2 7.38 -48.49 24.60
C ASN A 2 7.76 -47.22 25.36
N ASP A 3 8.86 -46.59 24.96
CA ASP A 3 9.12 -45.21 25.26
C ASP A 3 8.13 -44.36 24.43
N ASP A 4 6.89 -44.31 24.87
CA ASP A 4 5.95 -43.29 24.41
C ASP A 4 6.52 -41.95 24.84
N PHE A 5 7.18 -41.28 23.93
CA PHE A 5 7.53 -39.86 24.06
C PHE A 5 6.27 -39.14 24.50
N TYR A 6 6.27 -38.62 25.72
CA TYR A 6 5.12 -37.91 26.27
C TYR A 6 5.23 -36.44 25.84
N PRO A 7 4.52 -35.99 24.77
CA PRO A 7 4.69 -34.64 24.22
C PRO A 7 4.45 -33.55 25.25
N LEU A 8 3.54 -33.78 26.17
CA LEU A 8 3.25 -32.85 27.26
C LEU A 8 4.41 -32.73 28.25
N ALA A 9 5.08 -33.85 28.62
CA ALA A 9 6.23 -33.81 29.52
C ALA A 9 7.39 -33.02 28.92
N LEU A 10 7.63 -33.15 27.61
CA LEU A 10 8.64 -32.38 26.90
C LEU A 10 8.30 -30.88 26.89
N LEU A 11 7.05 -30.50 26.63
CA LEU A 11 6.61 -29.12 26.71
C LEU A 11 6.80 -28.55 28.12
N MET A 12 6.42 -29.32 29.15
CA MET A 12 6.59 -28.89 30.54
C MET A 12 8.05 -28.63 30.91
N ASP A 13 8.98 -29.44 30.37
CA ASP A 13 10.42 -29.22 30.57
C ASP A 13 10.92 -28.01 29.79
N GLU A 14 10.49 -27.83 28.54
CA GLU A 14 10.85 -26.66 27.71
C GLU A 14 10.31 -25.35 28.32
N LEU A 15 9.13 -25.35 28.92
CA LEU A 15 8.53 -24.18 29.59
C LEU A 15 9.16 -23.87 30.97
N LYS A 16 9.94 -24.76 31.55
CA LYS A 16 10.73 -24.50 32.76
C LYS A 16 12.12 -23.92 32.48
N HIS A 17 12.45 -23.70 31.21
CA HIS A 17 13.76 -23.19 30.82
C HIS A 17 13.98 -21.76 31.33
N ASP A 18 15.18 -21.44 31.81
CA ASP A 18 15.52 -20.13 32.38
C ASP A 18 15.39 -18.97 31.36
N TYR A 19 15.64 -19.24 30.06
CA TYR A 19 15.56 -18.24 29.01
C TYR A 19 14.15 -18.13 28.45
N VAL A 20 13.58 -16.91 28.49
CA VAL A 20 12.25 -16.57 27.94
C VAL A 20 12.10 -16.97 26.46
N SER A 21 13.15 -16.74 25.66
CA SER A 21 13.14 -17.09 24.24
C SER A 21 12.88 -18.58 23.96
N ASN A 22 13.36 -19.46 24.83
CA ASN A 22 13.12 -20.91 24.72
C ASN A 22 11.68 -21.26 25.10
N ARG A 23 11.14 -20.63 26.17
CA ARG A 23 9.74 -20.79 26.58
C ARG A 23 8.79 -20.30 25.48
N VAL A 24 9.10 -19.16 24.83
CA VAL A 24 8.34 -18.63 23.68
C VAL A 24 8.36 -19.62 22.50
N GLN A 25 9.53 -20.20 22.18
CA GLN A 25 9.63 -21.21 21.11
C GLN A 25 8.86 -22.49 21.44
N ALA A 26 8.84 -22.92 22.69
CA ALA A 26 8.02 -24.04 23.15
C ALA A 26 6.53 -23.73 22.96
N MET A 27 6.10 -22.54 23.38
CA MET A 27 4.71 -22.09 23.26
C MET A 27 4.25 -21.98 21.80
N GLN A 28 5.14 -21.65 20.86
CA GLN A 28 4.84 -21.65 19.43
C GLN A 28 4.49 -23.03 18.84
N LYS A 29 4.90 -24.11 19.52
CA LYS A 29 4.65 -25.51 19.09
C LYS A 29 3.36 -26.12 19.68
N LEU A 30 2.55 -25.33 20.42
CA LEU A 30 1.36 -25.83 21.11
C LEU A 30 0.35 -26.55 20.22
N ASP A 31 0.14 -26.07 19.02
CA ASP A 31 -0.73 -26.69 18.01
C ASP A 31 -0.26 -28.11 17.64
N ALA A 32 1.04 -28.28 17.39
CA ALA A 32 1.63 -29.60 17.09
C ALA A 32 1.49 -30.57 18.27
N ILE A 33 1.66 -30.06 19.51
CA ILE A 33 1.51 -30.86 20.73
C ILE A 33 0.04 -31.28 20.93
N ALA A 34 -0.91 -30.35 20.74
CA ALA A 34 -2.33 -30.65 20.84
C ALA A 34 -2.78 -31.69 19.80
N ILE A 35 -2.27 -31.60 18.56
CA ILE A 35 -2.53 -32.61 17.52
C ILE A 35 -1.98 -33.98 17.93
N ALA A 36 -0.79 -34.04 18.50
CA ALA A 36 -0.16 -35.28 18.94
C ALA A 36 -0.89 -35.94 20.14
N LEU A 37 -1.43 -35.13 21.04
CA LEU A 37 -2.20 -35.61 22.20
C LEU A 37 -3.60 -36.08 21.82
N GLY A 38 -4.19 -35.47 20.82
CA GLY A 38 -5.60 -35.68 20.46
C GLY A 38 -6.57 -34.90 21.37
N PRO A 39 -7.86 -34.78 20.96
CA PRO A 39 -8.80 -33.85 21.59
C PRO A 39 -9.05 -34.12 23.08
N GLU A 40 -9.21 -35.38 23.49
CA GLU A 40 -9.52 -35.75 24.87
C GLU A 40 -8.39 -35.36 25.85
N ARG A 41 -7.14 -35.68 25.48
CA ARG A 41 -6.00 -35.34 26.33
C ARG A 41 -5.64 -33.85 26.25
N THR A 42 -5.86 -33.19 25.12
CA THR A 42 -5.72 -31.75 25.00
C THR A 42 -6.67 -31.05 25.98
N LEU A 43 -7.94 -31.49 26.05
CA LEU A 43 -8.94 -30.91 26.93
C LEU A 43 -8.63 -31.16 28.42
N HIS A 44 -8.25 -32.39 28.79
CA HIS A 44 -8.16 -32.81 30.17
C HIS A 44 -6.75 -32.76 30.79
N GLU A 45 -5.68 -32.68 29.95
CA GLU A 45 -4.32 -32.62 30.44
C GLU A 45 -3.62 -31.31 30.04
N LEU A 46 -3.67 -30.93 28.74
CA LEU A 46 -2.95 -29.74 28.27
C LEU A 46 -3.59 -28.44 28.73
N LEU A 47 -4.91 -28.26 28.58
CA LEU A 47 -5.57 -27.01 28.98
C LEU A 47 -5.46 -26.70 30.47
N PRO A 48 -5.63 -27.64 31.42
CA PRO A 48 -5.36 -27.39 32.83
C PRO A 48 -3.92 -26.92 33.07
N PHE A 49 -2.94 -27.55 32.46
CA PHE A 49 -1.54 -27.12 32.54
C PHE A 49 -1.34 -25.68 31.99
N LEU A 50 -1.93 -25.35 30.84
CA LEU A 50 -1.84 -23.99 30.26
C LEU A 50 -2.55 -22.95 31.13
N ASN A 51 -3.59 -23.33 31.86
CA ASN A 51 -4.25 -22.45 32.82
C ASN A 51 -3.31 -22.09 34.01
N ASP A 52 -2.48 -23.02 34.45
CA ASP A 52 -1.47 -22.75 35.48
C ASP A 52 -0.34 -21.86 34.91
N VAL A 53 0.12 -22.12 33.69
CA VAL A 53 1.12 -21.26 32.99
C VAL A 53 0.60 -19.83 32.83
N ALA A 54 -0.68 -19.63 32.53
CA ALA A 54 -1.29 -18.31 32.38
C ALA A 54 -1.28 -17.44 33.66
N GLN A 55 -0.85 -17.99 34.78
CA GLN A 55 -0.79 -17.29 36.09
C GLN A 55 0.63 -16.94 36.53
N ASP A 56 1.67 -17.57 35.97
CA ASP A 56 3.04 -17.41 36.45
C ASP A 56 4.05 -17.62 35.29
N ASP A 57 4.16 -16.66 34.39
CA ASP A 57 5.21 -16.62 33.35
C ASP A 57 5.45 -15.16 32.89
N GLU A 58 6.27 -14.96 31.86
CA GLU A 58 6.62 -13.68 31.27
C GLU A 58 5.62 -13.25 30.18
N GLU A 59 5.52 -11.96 29.94
CA GLU A 59 4.54 -11.34 29.02
C GLU A 59 4.65 -11.86 27.59
N GLU A 60 5.86 -12.13 27.10
CA GLU A 60 6.10 -12.67 25.77
C GLU A 60 5.53 -14.10 25.61
N VAL A 61 5.57 -14.90 26.67
CA VAL A 61 4.99 -16.26 26.69
C VAL A 61 3.46 -16.15 26.68
N PHE A 62 2.90 -15.25 27.50
CA PHE A 62 1.45 -14.99 27.53
C PHE A 62 0.91 -14.51 26.20
N ALA A 63 1.64 -13.65 25.48
CA ALA A 63 1.21 -13.15 24.17
C ALA A 63 1.05 -14.29 23.16
N VAL A 64 2.03 -15.22 23.11
CA VAL A 64 1.96 -16.39 22.23
C VAL A 64 0.87 -17.37 22.68
N LEU A 65 0.73 -17.60 23.98
CA LEU A 65 -0.34 -18.45 24.52
C LEU A 65 -1.71 -17.90 24.11
N ALA A 66 -1.94 -16.60 24.29
CA ALA A 66 -3.20 -15.96 23.92
C ALA A 66 -3.52 -16.12 22.43
N GLU A 67 -2.54 -15.93 21.54
CA GLU A 67 -2.70 -16.10 20.10
C GLU A 67 -3.03 -17.57 19.74
N LYS A 68 -2.28 -18.53 20.27
CA LYS A 68 -2.44 -19.96 19.95
C LYS A 68 -3.79 -20.53 20.40
N LEU A 69 -4.28 -20.14 21.56
CA LEU A 69 -5.56 -20.64 22.09
C LEU A 69 -6.76 -20.32 21.19
N GLY A 70 -6.70 -19.25 20.40
CA GLY A 70 -7.75 -18.92 19.43
C GLY A 70 -7.95 -19.97 18.33
N LEU A 71 -6.95 -20.81 18.08
CA LEU A 71 -6.95 -21.85 17.06
C LEU A 71 -7.32 -23.25 17.62
N PHE A 72 -7.60 -23.36 18.92
CA PHE A 72 -7.73 -24.65 19.61
C PHE A 72 -9.11 -25.30 19.51
N VAL A 73 -10.12 -24.61 19.02
CA VAL A 73 -11.49 -25.16 18.93
C VAL A 73 -11.54 -26.54 18.26
N PRO A 74 -10.96 -26.76 17.08
CA PRO A 74 -10.93 -28.10 16.47
C PRO A 74 -10.05 -29.09 17.23
N LEU A 75 -9.04 -28.63 17.96
CA LEU A 75 -8.07 -29.47 18.67
C LEU A 75 -8.60 -30.03 20.01
N ILE A 76 -9.69 -29.47 20.52
CA ILE A 76 -10.37 -29.91 21.75
C ILE A 76 -11.67 -30.68 21.47
N GLY A 77 -11.94 -31.02 20.22
CA GLY A 77 -13.15 -31.76 19.84
C GLY A 77 -14.36 -30.89 19.53
N GLY A 78 -14.16 -29.58 19.27
CA GLY A 78 -15.20 -28.67 18.79
C GLY A 78 -15.74 -27.69 19.84
N HIS A 79 -16.69 -26.86 19.41
CA HIS A 79 -17.21 -25.71 20.15
C HIS A 79 -17.83 -26.04 21.52
N ALA A 80 -18.46 -27.23 21.68
CA ALA A 80 -19.08 -27.63 22.94
C ALA A 80 -18.09 -27.70 24.13
N ASN A 81 -16.78 -27.78 23.85
CA ASN A 81 -15.72 -27.87 24.86
C ASN A 81 -14.92 -26.55 25.03
N CYS A 82 -15.43 -25.42 24.53
CA CYS A 82 -14.68 -24.15 24.52
C CYS A 82 -14.59 -23.42 25.88
N GLU A 83 -15.41 -23.79 26.87
CA GLU A 83 -15.43 -23.10 28.16
C GLU A 83 -14.04 -22.99 28.84
N PRO A 84 -13.21 -24.05 28.93
CA PRO A 84 -11.86 -23.94 29.48
C PRO A 84 -10.95 -22.97 28.71
N LEU A 85 -11.03 -22.94 27.34
CA LEU A 85 -10.30 -21.96 26.54
C LEU A 85 -10.69 -20.54 26.88
N ILE A 86 -11.99 -20.26 26.96
CA ILE A 86 -12.53 -18.93 27.29
C ILE A 86 -12.08 -18.50 28.68
N ARG A 87 -12.01 -19.41 29.65
CA ARG A 87 -11.53 -19.11 31.02
C ARG A 87 -10.05 -18.68 31.02
N ILE A 88 -9.18 -19.40 30.32
CA ILE A 88 -7.75 -19.04 30.21
C ILE A 88 -7.60 -17.67 29.53
N LEU A 89 -8.29 -17.47 28.40
CA LEU A 89 -8.26 -16.21 27.68
C LEU A 89 -8.83 -15.04 28.48
N ALA A 90 -9.81 -15.29 29.37
CA ALA A 90 -10.33 -14.27 30.27
C ALA A 90 -9.29 -13.77 31.28
N VAL A 91 -8.42 -14.66 31.75
CA VAL A 91 -7.28 -14.28 32.61
C VAL A 91 -6.28 -13.43 31.82
N LEU A 92 -5.91 -13.86 30.62
CA LEU A 92 -4.99 -13.13 29.73
C LEU A 92 -5.55 -11.76 29.29
N ALA A 93 -6.86 -11.68 29.02
CA ALA A 93 -7.54 -10.43 28.69
C ALA A 93 -7.60 -9.42 29.86
N ALA A 94 -7.33 -9.85 31.09
CA ALA A 94 -7.29 -9.00 32.26
C ALA A 94 -5.91 -8.43 32.60
N MET A 95 -4.86 -8.87 31.91
CA MET A 95 -3.47 -8.47 32.17
C MET A 95 -3.19 -7.00 31.81
N GLU A 96 -2.12 -6.44 32.39
CA GLU A 96 -1.74 -5.05 32.14
C GLU A 96 -1.06 -4.84 30.79
N GLU A 97 -0.38 -5.87 30.24
CA GLU A 97 0.33 -5.78 28.99
C GLU A 97 -0.63 -5.71 27.78
N PRO A 98 -0.57 -4.64 26.96
CA PRO A 98 -1.50 -4.45 25.84
C PRO A 98 -1.47 -5.58 24.80
N ILE A 99 -0.28 -6.12 24.48
CA ILE A 99 -0.11 -7.15 23.45
C ILE A 99 -0.80 -8.45 23.84
N VAL A 100 -0.71 -8.82 25.14
CA VAL A 100 -1.37 -10.01 25.68
C VAL A 100 -2.89 -9.85 25.60
N ARG A 101 -3.41 -8.68 26.02
CA ARG A 101 -4.84 -8.39 25.96
C ARG A 101 -5.38 -8.41 24.54
N ASP A 102 -4.66 -7.79 23.59
CA ASP A 102 -5.11 -7.69 22.19
C ASP A 102 -5.20 -9.10 21.57
N HIS A 103 -4.17 -9.96 21.75
CA HIS A 103 -4.21 -11.35 21.31
C HIS A 103 -5.32 -12.16 21.99
N ALA A 104 -5.56 -11.95 23.30
CA ALA A 104 -6.63 -12.62 24.01
C ALA A 104 -8.02 -12.21 23.50
N VAL A 105 -8.24 -10.92 23.23
CA VAL A 105 -9.50 -10.41 22.66
C VAL A 105 -9.73 -10.94 21.24
N ASP A 106 -8.70 -10.98 20.40
CA ASP A 106 -8.81 -11.51 19.05
C ASP A 106 -9.11 -13.02 19.05
N SER A 107 -8.47 -13.77 19.93
CA SER A 107 -8.72 -15.21 20.13
C SER A 107 -10.11 -15.48 20.68
N LEU A 108 -10.59 -14.70 21.66
CA LEU A 108 -11.97 -14.78 22.15
C LEU A 108 -12.98 -14.46 21.05
N HIS A 109 -12.68 -13.47 20.20
CA HIS A 109 -13.52 -13.17 19.04
C HIS A 109 -13.55 -14.34 18.05
N ALA A 110 -12.40 -14.94 17.71
CA ALA A 110 -12.35 -16.11 16.84
C ALA A 110 -13.16 -17.28 17.40
N ILE A 111 -13.01 -17.60 18.67
CA ILE A 111 -13.80 -18.65 19.34
C ILE A 111 -15.30 -18.34 19.29
N SER A 112 -15.70 -17.08 19.48
CA SER A 112 -17.11 -16.68 19.46
C SER A 112 -17.80 -16.98 18.13
N LEU A 113 -17.06 -17.00 17.01
CA LEU A 113 -17.60 -17.32 15.68
C LEU A 113 -17.94 -18.81 15.54
N GLU A 114 -17.27 -19.68 16.28
CA GLU A 114 -17.50 -21.14 16.26
C GLU A 114 -18.63 -21.56 17.21
N LEU A 115 -18.99 -20.74 18.20
CA LEU A 115 -20.04 -21.04 19.18
C LEU A 115 -21.44 -20.93 18.55
N THR A 116 -22.36 -21.79 19.00
CA THR A 116 -23.79 -21.62 18.73
C THR A 116 -24.37 -20.41 19.47
N ASP A 117 -25.55 -19.92 19.05
CA ASP A 117 -26.19 -18.79 19.74
C ASP A 117 -26.55 -19.14 21.22
N GLU A 118 -26.84 -20.39 21.53
CA GLU A 118 -27.13 -20.86 22.88
C GLU A 118 -25.88 -20.84 23.77
N GLU A 119 -24.76 -21.37 23.26
CA GLU A 119 -23.48 -21.35 23.97
C GLU A 119 -22.95 -19.91 24.14
N LEU A 120 -23.10 -19.08 23.12
CA LEU A 120 -22.73 -17.68 23.18
C LEU A 120 -23.52 -16.95 24.27
N ASN A 121 -24.84 -17.19 24.36
CA ASN A 121 -25.69 -16.60 25.40
C ASN A 121 -25.38 -17.11 26.83
N SER A 122 -24.95 -18.36 26.97
CA SER A 122 -24.65 -18.94 28.29
C SER A 122 -23.23 -18.62 28.77
N ILE A 123 -22.21 -18.81 27.89
CA ILE A 123 -20.80 -18.73 28.30
C ILE A 123 -20.23 -17.33 28.03
N PHE A 124 -20.45 -16.80 26.84
CA PHE A 124 -19.78 -15.56 26.41
C PHE A 124 -20.40 -14.31 27.05
N LEU A 125 -21.71 -14.28 27.28
CA LEU A 125 -22.34 -13.19 28.00
C LEU A 125 -21.91 -13.16 29.48
N GLU A 126 -21.65 -14.33 30.09
CA GLU A 126 -21.10 -14.39 31.45
C GLU A 126 -19.67 -13.81 31.49
N LEU A 127 -18.83 -14.13 30.48
CA LEU A 127 -17.53 -13.50 30.33
C LEU A 127 -17.62 -11.97 30.25
N ILE A 128 -18.50 -11.43 29.39
CA ILE A 128 -18.72 -9.99 29.26
C ILE A 128 -19.10 -9.36 30.60
N ARG A 129 -20.03 -9.97 31.34
CA ARG A 129 -20.42 -9.48 32.65
C ARG A 129 -19.29 -9.56 33.68
N SER A 130 -18.48 -10.62 33.68
CA SER A 130 -17.34 -10.77 34.58
C SER A 130 -16.24 -9.74 34.32
N LEU A 131 -15.94 -9.45 33.05
CA LEU A 131 -14.96 -8.42 32.67
C LEU A 131 -15.44 -6.99 32.97
N SER A 132 -16.75 -6.77 33.02
CA SER A 132 -17.33 -5.47 33.39
C SER A 132 -17.25 -5.15 34.87
N GLN A 133 -17.04 -6.16 35.73
CA GLN A 133 -17.02 -6.00 37.19
C GLN A 133 -15.64 -5.59 37.69
N GLY A 134 -15.64 -4.75 38.71
CA GLY A 134 -14.42 -4.26 39.37
C GLY A 134 -13.89 -2.96 38.78
N ASP A 135 -12.92 -2.37 39.49
CA ASP A 135 -12.39 -1.03 39.15
C ASP A 135 -11.17 -1.07 38.26
N TRP A 136 -10.65 -2.27 37.93
CA TRP A 136 -9.42 -2.40 37.18
C TRP A 136 -9.64 -2.14 35.69
N PHE A 137 -8.93 -1.14 35.17
CA PHE A 137 -9.15 -0.61 33.82
C PHE A 137 -8.86 -1.63 32.71
N SER A 138 -7.84 -2.53 32.86
CA SER A 138 -7.42 -3.45 31.80
C SER A 138 -8.53 -4.38 31.34
N LYS A 139 -9.35 -4.92 32.30
CA LYS A 139 -10.52 -5.74 31.98
C LYS A 139 -11.54 -5.00 31.13
N LYS A 140 -11.84 -3.74 31.49
CA LYS A 140 -12.78 -2.89 30.77
C LYS A 140 -12.28 -2.51 29.38
N VAL A 141 -10.95 -2.28 29.23
CA VAL A 141 -10.32 -2.03 27.94
C VAL A 141 -10.51 -3.22 26.99
N SER A 142 -10.24 -4.44 27.46
CA SER A 142 -10.45 -5.67 26.69
C SER A 142 -11.92 -5.93 26.37
N LEU A 143 -12.80 -5.67 27.36
CA LEU A 143 -14.24 -5.80 27.18
C LEU A 143 -14.76 -4.98 25.99
N CYS A 144 -14.26 -3.76 25.76
CA CYS A 144 -14.68 -2.91 24.64
C CYS A 144 -14.54 -3.61 23.27
N GLY A 145 -13.52 -4.46 23.10
CA GLY A 145 -13.29 -5.21 21.87
C GLY A 145 -14.20 -6.43 21.65
N LEU A 146 -14.89 -6.91 22.70
CA LEU A 146 -15.67 -8.15 22.66
C LEU A 146 -17.13 -7.96 22.30
N PHE A 147 -17.71 -6.77 22.43
CA PHE A 147 -19.12 -6.53 22.11
C PHE A 147 -19.48 -6.86 20.67
N LYS A 148 -18.56 -6.65 19.72
CA LYS A 148 -18.74 -7.01 18.30
C LYS A 148 -19.04 -8.49 18.08
N SER A 149 -18.63 -9.36 19.03
CA SER A 149 -18.83 -10.81 18.96
C SER A 149 -20.27 -11.25 19.24
N VAL A 150 -21.02 -10.46 19.99
CA VAL A 150 -22.35 -10.86 20.52
C VAL A 150 -23.50 -9.99 20.04
N ILE A 151 -23.28 -8.71 19.73
CA ILE A 151 -24.32 -7.68 19.59
C ILE A 151 -25.40 -8.02 18.57
N VAL A 152 -25.06 -8.69 17.47
CA VAL A 152 -26.00 -9.08 16.40
C VAL A 152 -26.60 -10.48 16.58
N ARG A 153 -26.14 -11.24 17.60
CA ARG A 153 -26.53 -12.63 17.84
C ARG A 153 -27.47 -12.80 19.05
N VAL A 154 -27.79 -11.71 19.74
CA VAL A 154 -28.66 -11.70 20.91
C VAL A 154 -30.02 -11.11 20.59
N ASP A 155 -31.03 -11.33 21.49
CA ASP A 155 -32.33 -10.71 21.37
C ASP A 155 -32.30 -9.20 21.71
N ALA A 156 -33.39 -8.49 21.41
CA ALA A 156 -33.46 -7.04 21.60
C ALA A 156 -33.28 -6.57 23.06
N PRO A 157 -33.91 -7.22 24.10
CA PRO A 157 -33.64 -6.87 25.49
C PRO A 157 -32.17 -7.02 25.89
N THR A 158 -31.57 -8.17 25.59
CA THR A 158 -30.14 -8.44 25.88
C THR A 158 -29.23 -7.47 25.14
N ARG A 159 -29.52 -7.15 23.87
CA ARG A 159 -28.78 -6.16 23.11
C ARG A 159 -28.80 -4.78 23.77
N ARG A 160 -29.95 -4.37 24.25
CA ARG A 160 -30.10 -3.09 24.97
C ARG A 160 -29.30 -3.05 26.25
N ASP A 161 -29.31 -4.14 27.02
CA ASP A 161 -28.47 -4.26 28.22
C ASP A 161 -26.97 -4.16 27.86
N LEU A 162 -26.54 -4.80 26.78
CA LEU A 162 -25.17 -4.71 26.28
C LEU A 162 -24.81 -3.30 25.82
N LEU A 163 -25.70 -2.60 25.12
CA LEU A 163 -25.47 -1.20 24.72
C LEU A 163 -25.38 -0.27 25.95
N MET A 164 -26.20 -0.48 26.96
CA MET A 164 -26.08 0.25 28.23
C MET A 164 -24.77 -0.04 28.97
N LEU A 165 -24.33 -1.30 28.95
CA LEU A 165 -23.03 -1.67 29.49
C LEU A 165 -21.88 -1.01 28.71
N TYR A 166 -21.98 -0.96 27.38
CA TYR A 166 -21.03 -0.24 26.56
C TYR A 166 -21.03 1.26 26.85
N TYR A 167 -22.21 1.86 27.03
CA TYR A 167 -22.31 3.27 27.43
C TYR A 167 -21.56 3.54 28.74
N ASN A 168 -21.58 2.62 29.72
CA ASN A 168 -20.79 2.77 30.92
C ASN A 168 -19.27 2.81 30.67
N MET A 169 -18.77 2.15 29.60
CA MET A 169 -17.36 2.25 29.17
C MET A 169 -17.05 3.61 28.52
N ILE A 170 -18.02 4.18 27.82
CA ILE A 170 -17.91 5.53 27.23
C ILE A 170 -17.80 6.63 28.27
N VAL A 171 -18.50 6.47 29.42
CA VAL A 171 -18.52 7.45 30.51
C VAL A 171 -17.61 7.09 31.68
N ASP A 172 -16.76 6.07 31.53
CA ASP A 172 -15.87 5.59 32.60
C ASP A 172 -14.88 6.69 33.05
N ASP A 173 -14.53 6.69 34.33
CA ASP A 173 -13.59 7.66 34.89
C ASP A 173 -12.19 7.57 34.25
N SER A 174 -11.78 6.36 33.85
CA SER A 174 -10.49 6.12 33.19
C SER A 174 -10.48 6.58 31.73
N PRO A 175 -9.64 7.52 31.34
CA PRO A 175 -9.48 7.90 29.93
C PRO A 175 -9.04 6.75 29.02
N MET A 176 -8.35 5.74 29.56
CA MET A 176 -7.92 4.56 28.81
C MET A 176 -9.11 3.69 28.41
N VAL A 177 -10.09 3.54 29.29
CA VAL A 177 -11.33 2.82 28.99
C VAL A 177 -12.15 3.59 27.96
N ARG A 178 -12.37 4.90 28.17
CA ARG A 178 -13.10 5.75 27.22
C ARG A 178 -12.46 5.74 25.83
N ARG A 179 -11.12 5.80 25.77
CA ARG A 179 -10.38 5.71 24.51
C ARG A 179 -10.57 4.36 23.83
N SER A 180 -10.50 3.24 24.58
CA SER A 180 -10.75 1.91 24.03
C SER A 180 -12.19 1.77 23.54
N ALA A 181 -13.17 2.28 24.28
CA ALA A 181 -14.56 2.29 23.88
C ALA A 181 -14.75 3.13 22.59
N ALA A 182 -14.19 4.34 22.51
CA ALA A 182 -14.25 5.15 21.31
C ALA A 182 -13.61 4.48 20.08
N LYS A 183 -12.48 3.78 20.28
CA LYS A 183 -11.78 3.06 19.20
C LYS A 183 -12.58 1.86 18.67
N ASN A 184 -13.29 1.14 19.52
CA ASN A 184 -14.01 -0.08 19.15
C ASN A 184 -15.47 0.18 18.73
N LEU A 185 -16.05 1.33 19.06
CA LEU A 185 -17.44 1.65 18.73
C LEU A 185 -17.73 1.66 17.21
N PRO A 186 -16.86 2.18 16.33
CA PRO A 186 -17.08 2.08 14.89
C PRO A 186 -17.24 0.64 14.42
N THR A 187 -16.37 -0.27 14.84
CA THR A 187 -16.45 -1.69 14.47
C THR A 187 -17.76 -2.35 14.99
N LEU A 188 -18.23 -1.94 16.15
CA LEU A 188 -19.52 -2.41 16.70
C LEU A 188 -20.67 -1.96 15.81
N ILE A 189 -20.71 -0.69 15.42
CA ILE A 189 -21.74 -0.10 14.56
C ILE A 189 -21.69 -0.72 13.15
N ASP A 190 -20.49 -0.94 12.60
CA ASP A 190 -20.31 -1.56 11.29
C ASP A 190 -20.84 -2.99 11.27
N LYS A 191 -20.62 -3.79 12.33
CA LYS A 191 -21.22 -5.12 12.47
C LYS A 191 -22.75 -5.09 12.48
N ILE A 192 -23.32 -4.10 13.15
CA ILE A 192 -24.78 -3.88 13.16
C ILE A 192 -25.27 -3.46 11.78
N SER A 193 -24.51 -2.61 11.08
CA SER A 193 -24.82 -2.16 9.72
C SER A 193 -24.82 -3.33 8.73
N ASP A 194 -23.80 -4.18 8.77
CA ASP A 194 -23.69 -5.36 7.90
C ASP A 194 -24.85 -6.33 8.15
N TYR A 195 -25.11 -6.62 9.43
CA TYR A 195 -26.26 -7.47 9.80
C TYR A 195 -27.59 -6.90 9.30
N THR A 196 -27.79 -5.57 9.38
CA THR A 196 -29.00 -4.90 8.93
C THR A 196 -29.15 -4.96 7.42
N ARG A 197 -28.05 -4.87 6.65
CA ARG A 197 -28.07 -5.02 5.18
C ARG A 197 -28.48 -6.43 4.75
N GLU A 198 -27.93 -7.44 5.43
CA GLU A 198 -28.17 -8.85 5.10
C GLU A 198 -29.52 -9.36 5.56
N ASN A 199 -30.11 -8.76 6.60
CA ASN A 199 -31.29 -9.25 7.33
C ASN A 199 -32.31 -8.12 7.56
N ALA A 200 -32.79 -7.47 6.50
CA ALA A 200 -33.66 -6.28 6.58
C ALA A 200 -34.95 -6.49 7.39
N ASP A 201 -35.52 -7.70 7.40
CA ASP A 201 -36.75 -8.08 8.10
C ASP A 201 -36.52 -8.80 9.44
N SER A 202 -35.28 -8.84 9.94
CA SER A 202 -34.95 -9.56 11.15
C SER A 202 -35.55 -8.91 12.39
N PRO A 203 -36.08 -9.68 13.37
CA PRO A 203 -36.52 -9.17 14.68
C PRO A 203 -35.34 -8.69 15.55
N ARG A 204 -34.09 -8.99 15.15
CA ARG A 204 -32.86 -8.53 15.82
C ARG A 204 -32.37 -7.17 15.29
N LYS A 205 -33.14 -6.47 14.47
CA LYS A 205 -32.84 -5.12 14.00
C LYS A 205 -32.87 -4.13 15.16
N MET A 206 -32.03 -3.10 15.11
CA MET A 206 -32.04 -2.02 16.10
C MET A 206 -33.36 -1.23 16.04
N ASP A 207 -33.85 -0.88 17.20
CA ASP A 207 -35.02 0.01 17.35
C ASP A 207 -34.60 1.44 17.72
N ASP A 208 -35.57 2.35 17.79
CA ASP A 208 -35.32 3.76 18.11
C ASP A 208 -34.63 3.97 19.47
N THR A 209 -34.90 3.08 20.45
CA THR A 209 -34.25 3.15 21.78
C THR A 209 -32.77 2.81 21.68
N ASP A 210 -32.39 1.79 20.88
CA ASP A 210 -31.00 1.42 20.65
C ASP A 210 -30.25 2.56 19.94
N LEU A 211 -30.90 3.21 18.94
CA LEU A 211 -30.34 4.37 18.24
C LEU A 211 -30.13 5.57 19.15
N GLU A 212 -31.05 5.82 20.07
CA GLU A 212 -30.91 6.88 21.05
C GLU A 212 -29.73 6.64 22.01
N ILE A 213 -29.47 5.38 22.41
CA ILE A 213 -28.30 5.04 23.24
C ILE A 213 -27.00 5.32 22.46
N ILE A 214 -26.91 4.90 21.22
CA ILE A 214 -25.73 5.15 20.36
C ILE A 214 -25.51 6.65 20.15
N SER A 215 -26.57 7.40 19.89
CA SER A 215 -26.51 8.86 19.77
C SER A 215 -25.97 9.52 21.05
N LYS A 216 -26.41 9.06 22.22
CA LYS A 216 -25.88 9.52 23.52
C LYS A 216 -24.41 9.19 23.72
N MET A 217 -23.96 7.99 23.31
CA MET A 217 -22.54 7.62 23.34
C MET A 217 -21.71 8.59 22.51
N PHE A 218 -22.12 8.83 21.27
CA PHE A 218 -21.45 9.75 20.38
C PHE A 218 -21.40 11.18 20.94
N HIS A 219 -22.55 11.66 21.44
CA HIS A 219 -22.62 13.00 22.05
C HIS A 219 -21.68 13.15 23.25
N TYR A 220 -21.48 12.11 24.04
CA TYR A 220 -20.53 12.13 25.15
C TYR A 220 -19.09 12.22 24.65
N LEU A 221 -18.72 11.41 23.64
CA LEU A 221 -17.38 11.37 23.07
C LEU A 221 -16.94 12.70 22.44
N ILE A 222 -17.81 13.40 21.72
CA ILE A 222 -17.49 14.70 21.11
C ILE A 222 -17.28 15.83 22.13
N ASN A 223 -17.70 15.61 23.36
CA ASN A 223 -17.54 16.55 24.48
C ASN A 223 -16.51 16.10 25.51
N ASP A 224 -15.77 15.00 25.24
CA ASP A 224 -14.75 14.48 26.16
C ASP A 224 -13.68 15.56 26.45
N SER A 225 -13.19 15.57 27.67
CA SER A 225 -12.12 16.49 28.09
C SER A 225 -10.74 16.12 27.51
N GLN A 226 -10.59 14.88 27.03
CA GLN A 226 -9.33 14.38 26.47
C GLN A 226 -9.36 14.39 24.95
N ASP A 227 -8.47 15.14 24.32
CA ASP A 227 -8.33 15.17 22.86
C ASP A 227 -8.11 13.79 22.25
N SER A 228 -7.38 12.90 22.96
CA SER A 228 -7.10 11.53 22.53
C SER A 228 -8.32 10.63 22.47
N VAL A 229 -9.41 10.99 23.17
CA VAL A 229 -10.73 10.34 23.06
C VAL A 229 -11.57 11.05 22.00
N LYS A 230 -11.61 12.39 22.06
CA LYS A 230 -12.41 13.21 21.16
C LYS A 230 -12.06 12.99 19.67
N LEU A 231 -10.77 12.89 19.33
CA LEU A 231 -10.37 12.63 17.92
C LEU A 231 -10.92 11.31 17.38
N LEU A 232 -11.08 10.28 18.21
CA LEU A 232 -11.64 8.98 17.80
C LEU A 232 -13.15 9.06 17.53
N SER A 233 -13.84 10.09 18.03
CA SER A 233 -15.26 10.32 17.73
C SER A 233 -15.52 10.62 16.25
N ILE A 234 -14.48 10.96 15.47
CA ILE A 234 -14.60 11.17 14.02
C ILE A 234 -14.92 9.85 13.32
N ASP A 235 -14.22 8.78 13.63
CA ASP A 235 -14.52 7.46 13.04
C ASP A 235 -15.90 6.95 13.51
N VAL A 236 -16.26 7.23 14.78
CA VAL A 236 -17.62 6.95 15.28
C VAL A 236 -18.67 7.71 14.48
N LEU A 237 -18.43 9.00 14.20
CA LEU A 237 -19.33 9.82 13.37
C LEU A 237 -19.54 9.20 11.98
N VAL A 238 -18.48 8.79 11.31
CA VAL A 238 -18.57 8.19 9.97
C VAL A 238 -19.40 6.90 10.00
N SER A 239 -19.16 6.00 10.97
CA SER A 239 -19.91 4.75 11.08
C SER A 239 -21.39 5.00 11.44
N ILE A 240 -21.68 5.93 12.36
CA ILE A 240 -23.06 6.29 12.72
C ILE A 240 -23.79 6.89 11.52
N LEU A 241 -23.21 7.82 10.79
CA LEU A 241 -23.80 8.42 9.61
C LEU A 241 -24.10 7.38 8.53
N SER A 242 -23.17 6.46 8.30
CA SER A 242 -23.40 5.35 7.36
C SER A 242 -24.57 4.47 7.78
N TYR A 243 -24.74 4.22 9.08
CA TYR A 243 -25.85 3.46 9.62
C TYR A 243 -27.17 4.25 9.50
N PHE A 244 -27.23 5.52 9.88
CA PHE A 244 -28.44 6.35 9.78
C PHE A 244 -28.89 6.51 8.34
N HIS A 245 -27.95 6.62 7.40
CA HIS A 245 -28.25 6.61 5.97
C HIS A 245 -28.89 5.28 5.54
N LEU A 246 -28.34 4.14 6.00
CA LEU A 246 -28.89 2.81 5.72
C LEU A 246 -30.34 2.62 6.19
N VAL A 247 -30.67 3.16 7.36
CA VAL A 247 -32.02 3.02 7.95
C VAL A 247 -32.95 4.18 7.62
N ASN A 248 -32.52 5.16 6.83
CA ASN A 248 -33.24 6.39 6.46
C ASN A 248 -33.66 7.25 7.68
N ASP A 249 -32.81 7.33 8.69
CA ASP A 249 -33.05 8.15 9.88
C ASP A 249 -32.57 9.59 9.66
N ASN A 250 -33.48 10.45 9.26
CA ASN A 250 -33.19 11.86 8.99
C ASN A 250 -33.07 12.72 10.28
N THR A 251 -33.65 12.26 11.40
CA THR A 251 -33.67 13.03 12.64
C THR A 251 -32.29 13.07 13.27
N HIS A 252 -31.72 11.89 13.54
CA HIS A 252 -30.38 11.78 14.11
C HIS A 252 -29.27 12.23 13.14
N ASN A 253 -29.51 12.10 11.82
CA ASN A 253 -28.58 12.58 10.80
C ASN A 253 -28.38 14.13 10.88
N SER A 254 -29.45 14.88 11.17
CA SER A 254 -29.36 16.34 11.37
C SER A 254 -28.52 16.72 12.58
N ASP A 255 -28.66 16.01 13.70
CA ASP A 255 -27.87 16.24 14.92
C ASP A 255 -26.39 15.90 14.71
N CYS A 256 -26.10 14.83 13.96
CA CYS A 256 -24.76 14.46 13.54
C CYS A 256 -24.11 15.53 12.67
N PHE A 257 -24.88 16.21 11.80
CA PHE A 257 -24.38 17.31 10.99
C PHE A 257 -23.86 18.48 11.83
N VAL A 258 -24.64 18.89 12.85
CA VAL A 258 -24.22 19.94 13.80
C VAL A 258 -22.95 19.51 14.56
N SER A 259 -22.90 18.25 14.97
CA SER A 259 -21.75 17.67 15.66
C SER A 259 -20.50 17.61 14.78
N ALA A 260 -20.65 17.27 13.49
CA ALA A 260 -19.57 17.31 12.50
C ALA A 260 -18.98 18.72 12.35
N LEU A 261 -19.85 19.75 12.23
CA LEU A 261 -19.40 21.15 12.16
C LEU A 261 -18.65 21.59 13.42
N LYS A 262 -19.04 21.08 14.59
CA LYS A 262 -18.35 21.35 15.85
C LYS A 262 -16.93 20.75 15.86
N LEU A 263 -16.80 19.47 15.47
CA LEU A 263 -15.49 18.79 15.41
C LEU A 263 -14.54 19.39 14.38
N ILE A 264 -15.05 19.83 13.22
CA ILE A 264 -14.27 20.53 12.19
C ILE A 264 -13.67 21.84 12.70
N LYS A 265 -14.35 22.48 13.65
CA LYS A 265 -13.95 23.77 14.25
C LYS A 265 -13.40 23.63 15.66
N ASP A 266 -13.03 22.42 16.10
CA ASP A 266 -12.54 22.17 17.46
C ASP A 266 -11.29 23.01 17.76
N GLU A 267 -11.11 23.39 19.03
CA GLU A 267 -9.94 24.15 19.49
C GLU A 267 -8.64 23.35 19.30
N SER A 268 -8.71 22.02 19.52
CA SER A 268 -7.57 21.12 19.33
C SER A 268 -7.30 20.88 17.84
N TRP A 269 -6.08 21.22 17.39
CA TRP A 269 -5.66 20.93 16.02
C TRP A 269 -5.68 19.42 15.69
N ARG A 270 -5.47 18.55 16.69
CA ARG A 270 -5.53 17.08 16.49
C ARG A 270 -6.92 16.59 16.12
N VAL A 271 -7.95 17.20 16.73
CA VAL A 271 -9.35 16.92 16.39
C VAL A 271 -9.67 17.45 15.00
N ARG A 272 -9.25 18.69 14.68
CA ARG A 272 -9.42 19.25 13.33
C ARG A 272 -8.68 18.43 12.27
N TYR A 273 -7.48 17.93 12.59
CA TYR A 273 -6.72 17.02 11.72
C TYR A 273 -7.52 15.73 11.43
N ALA A 274 -8.04 15.06 12.46
CA ALA A 274 -8.84 13.85 12.29
C ALA A 274 -10.09 14.13 11.44
N ALA A 275 -10.77 15.27 11.68
CA ALA A 275 -11.93 15.67 10.87
C ALA A 275 -11.54 16.00 9.42
N ALA A 276 -10.37 16.63 9.19
CA ALA A 276 -9.85 16.93 7.87
C ALA A 276 -9.48 15.66 7.09
N ASP A 277 -8.85 14.67 7.74
CA ASP A 277 -8.44 13.41 7.13
C ASP A 277 -9.64 12.54 6.70
N ARG A 278 -10.77 12.65 7.40
CA ARG A 278 -12.02 11.92 7.11
C ARG A 278 -13.11 12.79 6.48
N PHE A 279 -12.76 14.01 6.03
CA PHE A 279 -13.74 14.97 5.56
C PHE A 279 -14.58 14.47 4.37
N GLY A 280 -13.96 13.78 3.43
CA GLY A 280 -14.65 13.19 2.28
C GLY A 280 -15.69 12.17 2.71
N ASP A 281 -15.35 11.28 3.64
CA ASP A 281 -16.25 10.25 4.16
C ASP A 281 -17.43 10.86 4.94
N ILE A 282 -17.17 11.90 5.72
CA ILE A 282 -18.23 12.68 6.41
C ILE A 282 -19.16 13.30 5.36
N ALA A 283 -18.61 13.97 4.36
CA ALA A 283 -19.39 14.68 3.34
C ALA A 283 -20.24 13.75 2.46
N VAL A 284 -19.74 12.56 2.14
CA VAL A 284 -20.49 11.55 1.35
C VAL A 284 -21.81 11.19 2.04
N ASN A 285 -21.82 11.05 3.36
CA ASN A 285 -23.01 10.69 4.12
C ASN A 285 -24.08 11.81 4.15
N PHE A 286 -23.70 13.07 3.84
CA PHE A 286 -24.63 14.19 3.71
C PHE A 286 -25.01 14.48 2.24
N SER A 287 -24.50 13.70 1.28
CA SER A 287 -24.67 13.95 -0.16
C SER A 287 -26.10 13.73 -0.69
N SER A 288 -26.98 13.10 0.10
CA SER A 288 -28.40 12.95 -0.23
C SER A 288 -29.14 14.29 -0.26
N VAL A 289 -28.63 15.32 0.42
CA VAL A 289 -29.21 16.66 0.49
C VAL A 289 -28.16 17.68 0.01
N ASP A 290 -28.31 18.20 -1.20
CA ASP A 290 -27.37 19.19 -1.80
C ASP A 290 -27.11 20.39 -0.89
N ALA A 291 -28.14 20.88 -0.18
CA ALA A 291 -28.02 22.00 0.73
C ALA A 291 -27.02 21.77 1.88
N ASP A 292 -26.90 20.52 2.34
CA ASP A 292 -25.98 20.18 3.42
C ASP A 292 -24.54 20.06 2.92
N VAL A 293 -24.33 19.52 1.71
CA VAL A 293 -23.02 19.55 1.05
C VAL A 293 -22.52 20.98 0.88
N TYR A 294 -23.40 21.90 0.46
CA TYR A 294 -23.03 23.30 0.28
C TYR A 294 -22.66 24.01 1.60
N LYS A 295 -23.28 23.62 2.71
CA LYS A 295 -22.90 24.12 4.05
C LYS A 295 -21.51 23.64 4.50
N LEU A 296 -20.99 22.54 3.94
CA LEU A 296 -19.67 22.02 4.22
C LEU A 296 -18.54 22.74 3.42
N VAL A 297 -18.88 23.53 2.38
CA VAL A 297 -17.89 24.23 1.55
C VAL A 297 -17.05 25.22 2.38
N ASP A 298 -17.70 26.08 3.15
CA ASP A 298 -16.97 27.08 3.95
C ASP A 298 -16.12 26.43 5.08
N PRO A 299 -16.59 25.38 5.82
CA PRO A 299 -15.77 24.57 6.71
C PRO A 299 -14.57 23.91 6.01
N PHE A 300 -14.74 23.35 4.82
CA PHE A 300 -13.65 22.77 4.04
C PHE A 300 -12.57 23.80 3.71
N ILE A 301 -12.99 24.99 3.25
CA ILE A 301 -12.09 26.11 2.98
C ILE A 301 -11.38 26.58 4.25
N ALA A 302 -12.08 26.58 5.39
CA ALA A 302 -11.46 26.95 6.66
C ALA A 302 -10.34 25.98 7.07
N LEU A 303 -10.52 24.67 6.86
CA LEU A 303 -9.46 23.66 7.08
C LEU A 303 -8.30 23.82 6.10
N MET A 304 -8.55 24.19 4.84
CA MET A 304 -7.50 24.50 3.86
C MET A 304 -6.66 25.72 4.26
N LYS A 305 -7.19 26.59 5.09
CA LYS A 305 -6.54 27.80 5.63
C LYS A 305 -6.17 27.68 7.10
N ASP A 306 -6.18 26.45 7.65
CA ASP A 306 -5.83 26.22 9.07
C ASP A 306 -4.39 26.70 9.39
N ASN A 307 -4.16 27.11 10.61
CA ASN A 307 -2.83 27.53 11.06
C ASN A 307 -1.83 26.36 11.06
N GLU A 308 -2.32 25.13 11.30
CA GLU A 308 -1.49 23.93 11.36
C GLU A 308 -1.30 23.29 9.97
N GLY A 309 -0.04 23.12 9.55
CA GLY A 309 0.31 22.50 8.26
C GLY A 309 -0.23 21.07 8.10
N GLU A 310 -0.25 20.28 9.18
CA GLU A 310 -0.79 18.92 9.12
C GLU A 310 -2.30 18.88 8.83
N VAL A 311 -3.08 19.85 9.34
CA VAL A 311 -4.50 19.97 9.02
C VAL A 311 -4.69 20.33 7.55
N ARG A 312 -3.92 21.31 7.03
CA ARG A 312 -3.98 21.70 5.61
C ARG A 312 -3.58 20.56 4.70
N LYS A 313 -2.55 19.79 5.08
CA LYS A 313 -2.11 18.58 4.37
C LYS A 313 -3.20 17.51 4.32
N ALA A 314 -3.87 17.24 5.45
CA ALA A 314 -4.92 16.25 5.53
C ALA A 314 -6.12 16.59 4.63
N VAL A 315 -6.62 17.83 4.72
CA VAL A 315 -7.77 18.27 3.90
C VAL A 315 -7.43 18.36 2.40
N ALA A 316 -6.17 18.70 2.03
CA ALA A 316 -5.74 18.69 0.63
C ALA A 316 -5.91 17.32 -0.03
N LYS A 317 -5.70 16.23 0.70
CA LYS A 317 -5.92 14.87 0.22
C LYS A 317 -7.39 14.55 -0.08
N GLN A 318 -8.33 15.25 0.57
CA GLN A 318 -9.77 15.02 0.42
C GLN A 318 -10.38 15.83 -0.75
N LEU A 319 -9.58 16.66 -1.41
CA LEU A 319 -10.03 17.63 -2.40
C LEU A 319 -10.86 17.01 -3.56
N PRO A 320 -10.43 15.97 -4.27
CA PRO A 320 -11.23 15.38 -5.34
C PRO A 320 -12.50 14.69 -4.84
N GLN A 321 -12.42 14.01 -3.69
CA GLN A 321 -13.56 13.31 -3.11
C GLN A 321 -14.67 14.28 -2.75
N PHE A 322 -14.34 15.38 -2.09
CA PHE A 322 -15.32 16.39 -1.72
C PHE A 322 -15.88 17.14 -2.93
N CYS A 323 -15.00 17.59 -3.85
CA CYS A 323 -15.44 18.35 -5.02
C CYS A 323 -16.39 17.55 -5.93
N LYS A 324 -16.28 16.22 -6.00
CA LYS A 324 -17.22 15.34 -6.72
C LYS A 324 -18.66 15.40 -6.19
N LEU A 325 -18.86 15.76 -4.93
CA LEU A 325 -20.18 15.86 -4.31
C LEU A 325 -20.87 17.19 -4.62
N ILE A 326 -20.14 18.21 -5.10
CA ILE A 326 -20.66 19.54 -5.36
C ILE A 326 -21.21 19.58 -6.81
N LYS A 327 -22.53 19.61 -6.94
CA LYS A 327 -23.19 19.65 -8.27
C LYS A 327 -23.05 21.00 -8.97
N ASP A 328 -23.06 22.10 -8.22
CA ASP A 328 -22.81 23.44 -8.79
C ASP A 328 -21.32 23.72 -8.89
N LEU A 329 -20.75 23.41 -10.05
CA LEU A 329 -19.32 23.58 -10.32
C LEU A 329 -18.84 25.04 -10.20
N LYS A 330 -19.75 26.02 -10.32
CA LYS A 330 -19.39 27.44 -10.08
C LYS A 330 -18.88 27.68 -8.67
N ILE A 331 -19.36 26.93 -7.68
CA ILE A 331 -18.87 26.99 -6.30
C ILE A 331 -17.43 26.47 -6.23
N VAL A 332 -17.13 25.35 -6.88
CA VAL A 332 -15.77 24.83 -6.96
C VAL A 332 -14.84 25.85 -7.61
N GLU A 333 -15.25 26.41 -8.74
CA GLU A 333 -14.45 27.37 -9.50
C GLU A 333 -14.23 28.72 -8.80
N SER A 334 -15.24 29.21 -8.09
CA SER A 334 -15.18 30.56 -7.48
C SER A 334 -14.70 30.58 -6.04
N LYS A 335 -14.92 29.48 -5.28
CA LYS A 335 -14.56 29.42 -3.86
C LYS A 335 -13.36 28.50 -3.58
N ILE A 336 -13.32 27.31 -4.19
CA ILE A 336 -12.31 26.28 -3.86
C ILE A 336 -11.03 26.51 -4.66
N ILE A 337 -11.09 26.68 -5.97
CA ILE A 337 -9.90 26.84 -6.82
C ILE A 337 -8.99 27.99 -6.38
N PRO A 338 -9.49 29.19 -5.98
CA PRO A 338 -8.62 30.22 -5.46
C PRO A 338 -7.81 29.78 -4.24
N VAL A 339 -8.42 29.00 -3.34
CA VAL A 339 -7.72 28.48 -2.15
C VAL A 339 -6.74 27.36 -2.52
N VAL A 340 -7.06 26.56 -3.52
CA VAL A 340 -6.11 25.57 -4.10
C VAL A 340 -4.88 26.28 -4.65
N ASN A 341 -5.06 27.40 -5.34
CA ASN A 341 -3.95 28.22 -5.83
C ASN A 341 -3.12 28.79 -4.66
N ASP A 342 -3.75 29.26 -3.58
CA ASP A 342 -3.03 29.70 -2.39
C ASP A 342 -2.23 28.54 -1.75
N LEU A 343 -2.82 27.35 -1.66
CA LEU A 343 -2.16 26.15 -1.12
C LEU A 343 -1.00 25.65 -1.99
N SER A 344 -1.01 25.88 -3.29
CA SER A 344 0.11 25.53 -4.16
C SER A 344 1.39 26.30 -3.83
N GLN A 345 1.26 27.41 -3.08
CA GLN A 345 2.33 28.26 -2.57
C GLN A 345 2.52 28.14 -1.05
N ASP A 346 1.98 27.07 -0.42
CA ASP A 346 2.10 26.88 1.03
C ASP A 346 3.57 26.86 1.48
N PRO A 347 3.93 27.47 2.61
CA PRO A 347 5.32 27.46 3.10
C PRO A 347 5.84 26.05 3.43
N HIS A 348 4.97 25.08 3.71
CA HIS A 348 5.37 23.71 4.03
C HIS A 348 5.33 22.83 2.78
N GLU A 349 6.48 22.26 2.40
CA GLU A 349 6.60 21.36 1.24
C GLU A 349 5.67 20.14 1.33
N ASN A 350 5.43 19.61 2.53
CA ASN A 350 4.53 18.48 2.74
C ASN A 350 3.06 18.79 2.38
N VAL A 351 2.62 20.05 2.56
CA VAL A 351 1.29 20.50 2.15
C VAL A 351 1.23 20.59 0.64
N ARG A 352 2.25 21.21 0.00
CA ARG A 352 2.33 21.31 -1.45
C ARG A 352 2.41 19.93 -2.10
N ALA A 353 3.20 18.99 -1.53
CA ALA A 353 3.28 17.60 -2.02
C ALA A 353 1.94 16.86 -1.92
N ALA A 354 1.21 17.03 -0.82
CA ALA A 354 -0.13 16.45 -0.66
C ALA A 354 -1.13 17.03 -1.67
N LEU A 355 -1.10 18.35 -1.90
CA LEU A 355 -1.91 18.99 -2.92
C LEU A 355 -1.54 18.48 -4.32
N ALA A 356 -0.26 18.38 -4.65
CA ALA A 356 0.24 17.86 -5.92
C ALA A 356 -0.27 16.47 -6.23
N SER A 357 -0.41 15.62 -5.22
CA SER A 357 -0.91 14.24 -5.39
C SER A 357 -2.39 14.17 -5.72
N THR A 358 -3.17 15.23 -5.48
CA THR A 358 -4.65 15.20 -5.57
C THR A 358 -5.24 16.24 -6.51
N VAL A 359 -4.58 17.37 -6.71
CA VAL A 359 -5.12 18.52 -7.48
C VAL A 359 -5.45 18.13 -8.94
N THR A 360 -4.69 17.21 -9.54
CA THR A 360 -4.95 16.68 -10.89
C THR A 360 -6.29 15.93 -10.96
N GLY A 361 -6.75 15.34 -9.85
CA GLY A 361 -8.06 14.70 -9.72
C GLY A 361 -9.25 15.63 -9.84
N LEU A 362 -9.04 16.95 -9.87
CA LEU A 362 -10.07 17.94 -10.18
C LEU A 362 -10.34 18.07 -11.70
N SER A 363 -9.40 17.65 -12.55
CA SER A 363 -9.51 17.75 -14.00
C SER A 363 -10.77 17.06 -14.55
N PRO A 364 -11.11 15.81 -14.18
CA PRO A 364 -12.32 15.15 -14.67
C PRO A 364 -13.63 15.70 -14.05
N ILE A 365 -13.54 16.51 -12.99
CA ILE A 365 -14.70 17.10 -12.31
C ILE A 365 -15.10 18.40 -12.99
N LEU A 366 -14.12 19.21 -13.43
CA LEU A 366 -14.34 20.51 -14.02
C LEU A 366 -14.53 20.43 -15.55
N PRO A 367 -15.23 21.40 -16.15
CA PRO A 367 -15.25 21.54 -17.61
C PRO A 367 -13.83 21.69 -18.17
N ARG A 368 -13.60 21.15 -19.38
CA ARG A 368 -12.29 21.23 -20.05
C ARG A 368 -11.71 22.64 -20.07
N GLN A 369 -12.51 23.66 -20.38
CA GLN A 369 -12.06 25.04 -20.44
C GLN A 369 -11.62 25.55 -19.06
N SER A 370 -12.35 25.23 -18.00
CA SER A 370 -11.98 25.60 -16.62
C SER A 370 -10.69 24.92 -16.16
N THR A 371 -10.48 23.66 -16.58
CA THR A 371 -9.22 22.96 -16.33
C THR A 371 -8.04 23.66 -17.01
N ILE A 372 -8.21 24.09 -18.26
CA ILE A 372 -7.17 24.82 -19.00
C ILE A 372 -6.88 26.18 -18.38
N ASP A 373 -7.94 26.95 -18.08
CA ASP A 373 -7.78 28.35 -17.64
C ASP A 373 -7.35 28.47 -16.18
N LYS A 374 -7.71 27.50 -15.32
CA LYS A 374 -7.57 27.63 -13.86
C LYS A 374 -6.64 26.59 -13.23
N LEU A 375 -6.66 25.32 -13.68
CA LEU A 375 -5.84 24.26 -13.08
C LEU A 375 -4.48 24.11 -13.77
N LEU A 376 -4.43 24.20 -15.09
CA LEU A 376 -3.18 24.04 -15.83
C LEU A 376 -2.09 25.01 -15.36
N PRO A 377 -2.37 26.32 -15.09
CA PRO A 377 -1.36 27.21 -14.51
C PRO A 377 -0.83 26.74 -13.17
N ILE A 378 -1.69 26.16 -12.30
CA ILE A 378 -1.28 25.60 -11.00
C ILE A 378 -0.35 24.40 -11.21
N PHE A 379 -0.69 23.49 -12.14
CA PHE A 379 0.16 22.33 -12.45
C PHE A 379 1.54 22.77 -12.95
N LEU A 380 1.61 23.74 -13.86
CA LEU A 380 2.85 24.25 -14.40
C LEU A 380 3.72 24.94 -13.32
N GLU A 381 3.10 25.63 -12.38
CA GLU A 381 3.80 26.24 -11.25
C GLU A 381 4.35 25.16 -10.30
N MET A 382 3.55 24.16 -9.96
CA MET A 382 3.98 23.07 -9.08
C MET A 382 5.04 22.16 -9.73
N LEU A 383 5.10 22.08 -11.04
CA LEU A 383 6.21 21.40 -11.77
C LEU A 383 7.54 22.14 -11.61
N LYS A 384 7.53 23.42 -11.27
CA LYS A 384 8.73 24.23 -10.99
C LYS A 384 9.08 24.32 -9.52
N ASP A 385 8.37 23.62 -8.65
CA ASP A 385 8.62 23.62 -7.21
C ASP A 385 10.07 23.22 -6.89
N GLU A 386 10.66 23.85 -5.89
CA GLU A 386 12.03 23.53 -5.45
C GLU A 386 12.17 22.12 -4.88
N PHE A 387 11.07 21.52 -4.35
CA PHE A 387 11.07 20.20 -3.74
C PHE A 387 10.71 19.11 -4.77
N PRO A 388 11.54 18.07 -4.90
CA PRO A 388 11.32 16.97 -5.87
C PRO A 388 9.97 16.28 -5.71
N ASP A 389 9.53 16.02 -4.47
CA ASP A 389 8.31 15.28 -4.20
C ASP A 389 7.05 16.00 -4.71
N VAL A 390 7.04 17.33 -4.71
CA VAL A 390 5.94 18.13 -5.30
C VAL A 390 5.89 17.89 -6.81
N ARG A 391 7.02 18.02 -7.51
CA ARG A 391 7.12 17.81 -8.96
C ARG A 391 6.74 16.38 -9.36
N LEU A 392 7.26 15.37 -8.63
CA LEU A 392 7.00 13.95 -8.89
C LEU A 392 5.52 13.62 -8.76
N ASN A 393 4.83 14.15 -7.75
CA ASN A 393 3.40 13.91 -7.54
C ASN A 393 2.56 14.46 -8.69
N ILE A 394 2.90 15.63 -9.26
CA ILE A 394 2.21 16.15 -10.44
C ILE A 394 2.46 15.26 -11.66
N ILE A 395 3.73 14.90 -11.91
CA ILE A 395 4.12 14.08 -13.07
C ILE A 395 3.41 12.72 -13.05
N SER A 396 3.36 12.06 -11.91
CA SER A 396 2.75 10.73 -11.75
C SER A 396 1.24 10.72 -12.06
N ASN A 397 0.58 11.87 -11.99
CA ASN A 397 -0.86 12.01 -12.20
C ASN A 397 -1.25 12.74 -13.50
N LEU A 398 -0.31 13.05 -14.39
CA LEU A 398 -0.58 13.78 -15.63
C LEU A 398 -1.51 13.02 -16.60
N SER A 399 -1.59 11.70 -16.51
CA SER A 399 -2.52 10.92 -17.33
C SER A 399 -3.99 11.35 -17.12
N VAL A 400 -4.37 11.67 -15.88
CA VAL A 400 -5.73 12.13 -15.55
C VAL A 400 -6.02 13.49 -16.20
N VAL A 401 -5.00 14.36 -16.23
CA VAL A 401 -5.10 15.68 -16.90
C VAL A 401 -5.24 15.52 -18.40
N ASN A 402 -4.44 14.60 -18.99
CA ASN A 402 -4.47 14.32 -20.41
C ASN A 402 -5.84 13.85 -20.91
N GLU A 403 -6.51 12.98 -20.17
CA GLU A 403 -7.85 12.52 -20.50
C GLU A 403 -8.86 13.68 -20.63
N THR A 404 -8.66 14.76 -19.90
CA THR A 404 -9.55 15.92 -19.88
C THR A 404 -9.19 16.97 -20.94
N ILE A 405 -7.93 17.41 -21.00
CA ILE A 405 -7.53 18.54 -21.88
C ILE A 405 -7.10 18.11 -23.27
N GLY A 406 -6.71 16.84 -23.42
CA GLY A 406 -6.22 16.26 -24.66
C GLY A 406 -4.73 16.46 -24.87
N MET A 407 -4.14 15.59 -25.68
CA MET A 407 -2.70 15.44 -25.84
C MET A 407 -2.03 16.64 -26.49
N ASP A 408 -2.63 17.25 -27.48
CA ASP A 408 -2.01 18.36 -28.22
C ASP A 408 -1.72 19.55 -27.28
N LEU A 409 -2.65 19.85 -26.38
CA LEU A 409 -2.47 20.95 -25.43
C LEU A 409 -1.52 20.57 -24.30
N LEU A 410 -1.59 19.31 -23.84
CA LEU A 410 -0.68 18.80 -22.82
C LEU A 410 0.77 18.86 -23.32
N SER A 411 1.04 18.42 -24.55
CA SER A 411 2.37 18.42 -25.16
C SER A 411 2.93 19.84 -25.34
N THR A 412 2.14 20.76 -25.87
CA THR A 412 2.61 22.14 -26.10
C THR A 412 2.86 22.91 -24.82
N SER A 413 2.13 22.64 -23.76
CA SER A 413 2.27 23.34 -22.49
C SER A 413 3.27 22.69 -21.54
N LEU A 414 3.35 21.35 -21.54
CA LEU A 414 4.16 20.59 -20.58
C LEU A 414 5.52 20.16 -21.11
N LEU A 415 5.71 20.04 -22.43
CA LEU A 415 6.97 19.60 -23.01
C LEU A 415 8.17 20.46 -22.55
N PRO A 416 8.08 21.79 -22.52
CA PRO A 416 9.18 22.62 -21.99
C PRO A 416 9.51 22.29 -20.52
N ALA A 417 8.51 22.06 -19.69
CA ALA A 417 8.71 21.72 -18.28
C ALA A 417 9.31 20.30 -18.13
N ILE A 418 8.88 19.34 -18.96
CA ILE A 418 9.46 17.98 -18.99
C ILE A 418 10.93 18.04 -19.40
N THR A 419 11.27 18.83 -20.41
CA THR A 419 12.65 18.98 -20.88
C THR A 419 13.54 19.61 -19.79
N GLU A 420 13.03 20.62 -19.07
CA GLU A 420 13.72 21.23 -17.94
C GLU A 420 13.96 20.22 -16.80
N LEU A 421 12.92 19.44 -16.44
CA LEU A 421 13.01 18.42 -15.40
C LEU A 421 13.91 17.25 -15.79
N ALA A 422 13.96 16.92 -17.06
CA ALA A 422 14.84 15.87 -17.60
C ALA A 422 16.33 16.19 -17.43
N GLN A 423 16.65 17.45 -17.25
CA GLN A 423 18.00 17.98 -17.01
C GLN A 423 18.21 18.46 -15.57
N ASP A 424 17.26 18.16 -14.65
CA ASP A 424 17.34 18.59 -13.25
C ASP A 424 18.62 18.05 -12.57
N ASN A 425 19.24 18.86 -11.71
CA ASN A 425 20.43 18.47 -10.97
C ASN A 425 20.20 17.28 -10.02
N LYS A 426 18.96 17.07 -9.54
CA LYS A 426 18.58 15.99 -8.65
C LYS A 426 18.22 14.75 -9.48
N TRP A 427 19.02 13.70 -9.39
CA TRP A 427 18.85 12.47 -10.17
C TRP A 427 17.49 11.79 -9.99
N ARG A 428 16.84 11.91 -8.82
CA ARG A 428 15.49 11.36 -8.57
C ARG A 428 14.43 12.00 -9.45
N VAL A 429 14.57 13.29 -9.75
CA VAL A 429 13.67 14.01 -10.67
C VAL A 429 13.84 13.50 -12.09
N ARG A 430 15.10 13.38 -12.56
CA ARG A 430 15.38 12.80 -13.87
C ARG A 430 14.84 11.37 -13.99
N LEU A 431 15.05 10.54 -12.97
CA LEU A 431 14.54 9.16 -12.92
C LEU A 431 13.04 9.08 -13.13
N ALA A 432 12.26 9.90 -12.43
CA ALA A 432 10.80 9.88 -12.54
C ALA A 432 10.31 10.33 -13.93
N ILE A 433 11.01 11.25 -14.58
CA ILE A 433 10.70 11.60 -15.97
C ILE A 433 10.94 10.41 -16.88
N ILE A 434 12.06 9.71 -16.71
CA ILE A 434 12.39 8.51 -17.51
C ILE A 434 11.29 7.46 -17.40
N GLU A 435 10.86 7.15 -16.18
CA GLU A 435 9.79 6.17 -15.92
C GLU A 435 8.42 6.57 -16.51
N TYR A 436 8.20 7.87 -16.72
CA TYR A 436 6.96 8.39 -17.30
C TYR A 436 6.96 8.42 -18.83
N ILE A 437 8.13 8.48 -19.48
CA ILE A 437 8.28 8.61 -20.94
C ILE A 437 7.58 7.51 -21.75
N PRO A 438 7.64 6.22 -21.43
CA PRO A 438 6.94 5.20 -22.20
C PRO A 438 5.43 5.43 -22.25
N LYS A 439 4.86 5.88 -21.16
CA LYS A 439 3.45 6.24 -21.08
C LYS A 439 3.12 7.45 -21.97
N LEU A 440 3.96 8.47 -21.97
CA LEU A 440 3.86 9.59 -22.91
C LEU A 440 3.99 9.11 -24.36
N ALA A 441 4.96 8.27 -24.65
CA ALA A 441 5.21 7.74 -25.99
C ALA A 441 4.00 6.99 -26.54
N SER A 442 3.38 6.14 -25.74
CA SER A 442 2.16 5.40 -26.12
C SER A 442 0.97 6.31 -26.44
N GLN A 443 0.90 7.48 -25.81
CA GLN A 443 -0.19 8.44 -25.98
C GLN A 443 0.05 9.44 -27.09
N LEU A 444 1.29 9.91 -27.26
CA LEU A 444 1.67 10.93 -28.26
C LEU A 444 1.92 10.36 -29.66
N GLY A 445 2.21 9.06 -29.73
CA GLY A 445 2.55 8.39 -30.98
C GLY A 445 3.98 8.59 -31.44
N GLU A 446 4.36 7.74 -32.40
CA GLU A 446 5.74 7.59 -32.86
C GLU A 446 6.33 8.87 -33.46
N SER A 447 5.58 9.55 -34.33
CA SER A 447 6.10 10.74 -35.03
C SER A 447 6.46 11.88 -34.07
N PHE A 448 5.61 12.14 -33.10
CA PHE A 448 5.90 13.16 -32.08
C PHE A 448 7.08 12.76 -31.21
N PHE A 449 7.10 11.50 -30.77
CA PHE A 449 8.17 10.99 -29.92
C PHE A 449 9.55 11.11 -30.60
N ASN A 450 9.66 10.72 -31.87
CA ASN A 450 10.91 10.78 -32.63
C ASN A 450 11.44 12.20 -32.76
N ASN A 451 10.56 13.18 -32.96
CA ASN A 451 10.97 14.57 -33.17
C ASN A 451 11.34 15.30 -31.86
N GLU A 452 10.62 15.05 -30.79
CA GLU A 452 10.69 15.88 -29.57
C GLU A 452 11.39 15.22 -28.39
N LEU A 453 11.27 13.88 -28.24
CA LEU A 453 11.69 13.18 -27.02
C LEU A 453 12.83 12.18 -27.23
N LEU A 454 13.02 11.66 -28.44
CA LEU A 454 13.99 10.58 -28.68
C LEU A 454 15.43 11.00 -28.32
N THR A 455 15.85 12.21 -28.70
CA THR A 455 17.20 12.71 -28.39
C THR A 455 17.39 12.84 -26.86
N LEU A 456 16.39 13.31 -26.17
CA LEU A 456 16.39 13.41 -24.72
C LEU A 456 16.54 12.02 -24.07
N CYS A 457 15.76 11.03 -24.52
CA CYS A 457 15.82 9.66 -24.01
C CYS A 457 17.20 9.02 -24.24
N MET A 458 17.81 9.26 -25.38
CA MET A 458 19.16 8.74 -25.66
C MET A 458 20.22 9.42 -24.77
N SER A 459 20.04 10.69 -24.37
CA SER A 459 21.01 11.40 -23.53
C SER A 459 21.13 10.82 -22.13
N TRP A 460 20.09 10.22 -21.58
CA TRP A 460 20.12 9.59 -20.24
C TRP A 460 20.95 8.32 -20.16
N LEU A 461 21.25 7.67 -21.28
CA LEU A 461 22.18 6.54 -21.32
C LEU A 461 23.61 6.92 -20.86
N TRP A 462 23.90 8.21 -20.89
CA TRP A 462 25.21 8.78 -20.53
C TRP A 462 25.18 9.54 -19.21
N ASP A 463 24.08 9.43 -18.45
CA ASP A 463 23.94 10.11 -17.14
C ASP A 463 25.05 9.69 -16.18
N PRO A 464 25.60 10.60 -15.37
CA PRO A 464 26.62 10.25 -14.38
C PRO A 464 26.13 9.24 -13.32
N VAL A 465 24.82 9.20 -13.06
CA VAL A 465 24.23 8.34 -12.03
C VAL A 465 23.80 6.99 -12.62
N PHE A 466 24.31 5.89 -12.07
CA PHE A 466 24.02 4.54 -12.57
C PHE A 466 22.53 4.21 -12.64
N VAL A 467 21.74 4.54 -11.60
CA VAL A 467 20.29 4.25 -11.55
C VAL A 467 19.54 4.94 -12.69
N VAL A 468 19.97 6.13 -13.08
CA VAL A 468 19.39 6.87 -14.22
C VAL A 468 19.71 6.16 -15.53
N ARG A 469 20.97 5.70 -15.72
CA ARG A 469 21.36 4.92 -16.91
C ARG A 469 20.61 3.59 -17.02
N ASP A 470 20.46 2.86 -15.89
CA ASP A 470 19.73 1.59 -15.87
C ASP A 470 18.25 1.79 -16.20
N ALA A 471 17.62 2.82 -15.65
CA ALA A 471 16.24 3.20 -16.00
C ALA A 471 16.12 3.61 -17.48
N ALA A 472 17.09 4.33 -18.03
CA ALA A 472 17.12 4.68 -19.45
C ALA A 472 17.20 3.43 -20.34
N VAL A 473 18.01 2.46 -19.96
CA VAL A 473 18.12 1.16 -20.67
C VAL A 473 16.80 0.39 -20.63
N ASN A 474 16.14 0.34 -19.47
CA ASN A 474 14.82 -0.29 -19.35
C ASN A 474 13.75 0.45 -20.16
N ASN A 475 13.82 1.78 -20.21
CA ASN A 475 12.96 2.62 -21.03
C ASN A 475 13.08 2.29 -22.53
N LEU A 476 14.30 2.07 -23.05
CA LEU A 476 14.48 1.64 -24.45
C LEU A 476 13.77 0.32 -24.76
N LYS A 477 13.75 -0.61 -23.81
CA LYS A 477 13.00 -1.86 -23.94
C LYS A 477 11.49 -1.59 -24.05
N GLU A 478 10.93 -0.81 -23.13
CA GLU A 478 9.50 -0.47 -23.12
C GLU A 478 9.08 0.30 -24.38
N LEU A 479 9.91 1.23 -24.86
CA LEU A 479 9.70 1.95 -26.11
C LEU A 479 9.71 1.01 -27.33
N THR A 480 10.58 0.00 -27.30
CA THR A 480 10.61 -1.04 -28.34
C THR A 480 9.35 -1.90 -28.33
N GLU A 481 8.82 -2.22 -27.16
CA GLU A 481 7.52 -2.92 -27.01
C GLU A 481 6.35 -2.09 -27.55
N ILE A 482 6.43 -0.75 -27.44
CA ILE A 482 5.39 0.17 -27.94
C ILE A 482 5.47 0.38 -29.45
N PHE A 483 6.66 0.67 -29.98
CA PHE A 483 6.84 1.08 -31.38
C PHE A 483 7.30 -0.07 -32.31
N GLY A 484 7.79 -1.17 -31.77
CA GLY A 484 8.16 -2.38 -32.48
C GLY A 484 9.64 -2.46 -32.89
N SER A 485 10.02 -3.66 -33.41
CA SER A 485 11.40 -4.00 -33.72
C SER A 485 12.01 -3.14 -34.82
N VAL A 486 11.25 -2.79 -35.86
CA VAL A 486 11.74 -1.98 -37.00
C VAL A 486 12.10 -0.57 -36.53
N TRP A 487 11.23 0.03 -35.70
CA TRP A 487 11.52 1.32 -35.11
C TRP A 487 12.78 1.28 -34.22
N ALA A 488 12.91 0.25 -33.39
CA ALA A 488 14.06 0.09 -32.51
C ALA A 488 15.37 -0.12 -33.31
N GLU A 489 15.31 -0.85 -34.42
CA GLU A 489 16.46 -1.01 -35.31
C GLU A 489 16.93 0.33 -35.87
N GLU A 490 16.01 1.14 -36.39
CA GLU A 490 16.31 2.41 -37.02
C GLU A 490 16.77 3.47 -36.01
N HIS A 491 16.04 3.63 -34.93
CA HIS A 491 16.22 4.75 -34.02
C HIS A 491 17.08 4.46 -32.79
N ILE A 492 17.24 3.19 -32.38
CA ILE A 492 18.04 2.81 -31.21
C ILE A 492 19.29 2.05 -31.62
N VAL A 493 19.12 0.86 -32.23
CA VAL A 493 20.23 -0.05 -32.51
C VAL A 493 21.27 0.61 -33.43
N THR A 494 20.82 1.24 -34.50
CA THR A 494 21.71 1.93 -35.47
C THR A 494 22.46 3.08 -34.79
N ARG A 495 21.80 3.88 -33.93
CA ARG A 495 22.47 4.97 -33.20
C ARG A 495 23.52 4.46 -32.22
N LEU A 496 23.22 3.40 -31.44
CA LEU A 496 24.19 2.80 -30.53
C LEU A 496 25.39 2.18 -31.22
N LEU A 497 25.19 1.57 -32.37
CA LEU A 497 26.30 1.03 -33.19
C LEU A 497 27.20 2.12 -33.77
N ASN A 498 26.62 3.24 -34.21
CA ASN A 498 27.36 4.37 -34.77
C ASN A 498 28.28 5.04 -33.74
N ILE A 499 28.00 4.96 -32.43
CA ILE A 499 28.90 5.47 -31.37
C ILE A 499 30.28 4.78 -31.44
N LYS A 500 30.31 3.48 -31.78
CA LYS A 500 31.54 2.71 -31.93
C LYS A 500 32.40 3.18 -33.13
N ASP A 501 31.74 3.58 -34.23
CA ASP A 501 32.41 3.75 -35.53
C ASP A 501 32.95 5.16 -35.76
N GLU A 502 32.82 6.11 -34.81
CA GLU A 502 33.26 7.52 -34.89
C GLU A 502 32.84 8.27 -36.19
N ARG A 503 31.88 7.72 -36.96
CA ARG A 503 31.44 8.26 -38.25
C ARG A 503 30.13 9.01 -38.10
N ILE A 504 30.13 10.10 -37.35
CA ILE A 504 29.05 11.08 -37.45
C ILE A 504 29.52 12.16 -38.39
N THR A 505 29.19 12.02 -39.66
CA THR A 505 29.28 13.11 -40.62
C THR A 505 28.33 14.23 -40.21
N GLU A 506 28.82 15.46 -40.24
CA GLU A 506 28.14 16.71 -39.87
C GLU A 506 26.87 17.04 -40.68
N GLU A 507 26.29 16.10 -41.42
CA GLU A 507 25.21 16.35 -42.38
C GLU A 507 23.78 16.27 -41.82
N GLU A 508 23.57 15.81 -40.59
CA GLU A 508 22.23 15.79 -39.96
C GLU A 508 22.18 16.61 -38.68
N GLY A 509 22.49 17.87 -38.67
CA GLY A 509 22.08 18.94 -37.74
C GLY A 509 21.70 18.66 -36.27
N ILE A 510 21.99 17.48 -35.75
CA ILE A 510 21.76 17.08 -34.35
C ILE A 510 23.16 16.92 -33.73
N ALA A 511 23.51 17.87 -32.88
CA ALA A 511 24.63 17.72 -31.95
C ALA A 511 24.33 16.55 -31.00
N VAL A 512 24.68 15.33 -31.44
CA VAL A 512 24.89 14.25 -30.47
C VAL A 512 26.18 14.67 -29.77
N ASP A 513 26.11 14.96 -28.47
CA ASP A 513 27.29 15.17 -27.64
C ASP A 513 28.31 14.11 -28.01
N GLN A 514 29.57 14.51 -28.23
CA GLN A 514 30.64 13.60 -28.60
C GLN A 514 30.81 12.54 -27.53
N VAL A 515 30.12 11.39 -27.72
CA VAL A 515 30.14 10.28 -26.77
C VAL A 515 31.43 9.52 -26.99
N ASP A 516 32.36 9.64 -26.07
CA ASP A 516 33.66 9.00 -26.13
C ASP A 516 33.57 7.49 -25.85
N PHE A 517 33.55 6.65 -26.88
CA PHE A 517 33.52 5.20 -26.77
C PHE A 517 34.76 4.61 -26.05
N SER A 518 35.83 5.37 -25.84
CA SER A 518 36.97 4.94 -25.03
C SER A 518 36.60 4.81 -23.55
N ASN A 519 35.54 5.50 -23.10
CA ASN A 519 35.03 5.40 -21.75
C ASN A 519 34.30 4.07 -21.52
N PHE A 520 34.75 3.28 -20.54
CA PHE A 520 34.19 1.97 -20.24
C PHE A 520 32.71 2.04 -19.79
N ILE A 521 32.26 3.14 -19.17
CA ILE A 521 30.86 3.35 -18.74
C ILE A 521 29.94 3.35 -19.97
N ILE A 522 30.37 3.95 -21.07
CA ILE A 522 29.61 4.00 -22.31
C ILE A 522 29.52 2.62 -22.94
N ARG A 523 30.64 1.90 -23.03
CA ARG A 523 30.66 0.54 -23.57
C ARG A 523 29.80 -0.42 -22.82
N ILE A 524 29.85 -0.37 -21.46
CA ILE A 524 29.03 -1.24 -20.62
C ILE A 524 27.54 -0.88 -20.70
N THR A 525 27.20 0.42 -20.82
CA THR A 525 25.81 0.87 -20.99
C THR A 525 25.24 0.42 -22.34
N CYS A 526 26.02 0.49 -23.41
CA CYS A 526 25.63 -0.05 -24.71
C CYS A 526 25.39 -1.57 -24.63
N LEU A 527 26.27 -2.32 -23.94
CA LEU A 527 26.10 -3.75 -23.73
C LEU A 527 24.80 -4.07 -22.98
N PHE A 528 24.50 -3.32 -21.91
CA PHE A 528 23.25 -3.48 -21.16
C PHE A 528 22.02 -3.13 -22.01
N ALA A 529 22.08 -2.04 -22.79
CA ALA A 529 21.01 -1.66 -23.69
C ALA A 529 20.72 -2.78 -24.71
N PHE A 530 21.74 -3.29 -25.39
CA PHE A 530 21.58 -4.39 -26.34
C PHE A 530 21.06 -5.67 -25.66
N THR A 531 21.60 -6.05 -24.49
CA THR A 531 21.15 -7.23 -23.76
C THR A 531 19.67 -7.13 -23.34
N LYS A 532 19.20 -5.94 -22.95
CA LYS A 532 17.79 -5.67 -22.58
C LYS A 532 16.86 -5.64 -23.81
N LEU A 533 17.36 -5.26 -24.97
CA LEU A 533 16.59 -5.26 -26.22
C LEU A 533 16.40 -6.67 -26.82
N VAL A 534 17.33 -7.60 -26.58
CA VAL A 534 17.28 -8.97 -27.11
C VAL A 534 15.92 -9.64 -26.97
N PRO A 535 15.22 -9.60 -25.83
CA PRO A 535 13.92 -10.26 -25.67
C PRO A 535 12.74 -9.63 -26.45
N VAL A 536 12.88 -8.39 -26.91
CA VAL A 536 11.79 -7.58 -27.47
C VAL A 536 12.02 -7.13 -28.91
N ILE A 537 13.11 -7.60 -29.52
CA ILE A 537 13.50 -7.26 -30.91
C ILE A 537 13.57 -8.54 -31.76
N ASP A 538 13.41 -8.39 -33.08
CA ASP A 538 13.43 -9.52 -34.01
C ASP A 538 14.76 -10.28 -33.98
N SER A 539 14.71 -11.61 -34.01
CA SER A 539 15.88 -12.49 -33.97
C SER A 539 16.90 -12.19 -35.07
N ALA A 540 16.43 -11.75 -36.25
CA ALA A 540 17.32 -11.34 -37.34
C ALA A 540 18.19 -10.12 -36.98
N ILE A 541 17.63 -9.15 -36.27
CA ILE A 541 18.35 -7.97 -35.78
C ILE A 541 19.33 -8.37 -34.68
N VAL A 542 18.89 -9.26 -33.78
CA VAL A 542 19.77 -9.79 -32.72
C VAL A 542 21.02 -10.44 -33.32
N VAL A 543 20.85 -11.35 -34.31
CA VAL A 543 21.95 -12.10 -34.89
C VAL A 543 22.83 -11.23 -35.79
N ASN A 544 22.24 -10.36 -36.60
CA ASN A 544 23.00 -9.61 -37.62
C ASN A 544 23.62 -8.30 -37.10
N LYS A 545 23.08 -7.71 -36.03
CA LYS A 545 23.52 -6.40 -35.52
C LYS A 545 23.99 -6.44 -34.06
N ILE A 546 23.23 -7.06 -33.18
CA ILE A 546 23.54 -7.03 -31.74
C ILE A 546 24.65 -8.03 -31.37
N LEU A 547 24.56 -9.26 -31.83
CA LEU A 547 25.56 -10.30 -31.53
C LEU A 547 27.00 -9.91 -32.01
N PRO A 548 27.21 -9.34 -33.20
CA PRO A 548 28.53 -8.86 -33.60
C PRO A 548 29.12 -7.78 -32.69
N PHE A 549 28.26 -6.94 -32.08
CA PHE A 549 28.71 -5.97 -31.08
C PHE A 549 29.10 -6.65 -29.76
N ILE A 550 28.34 -7.62 -29.32
CA ILE A 550 28.67 -8.42 -28.12
C ILE A 550 29.99 -9.17 -28.34
N ASN A 551 30.17 -9.80 -29.51
CA ASN A 551 31.41 -10.46 -29.90
C ASN A 551 32.61 -9.52 -29.85
N PHE A 552 32.47 -8.29 -30.37
CA PHE A 552 33.53 -7.29 -30.32
C PHE A 552 34.00 -6.98 -28.89
N LEU A 553 33.10 -6.99 -27.90
CA LEU A 553 33.41 -6.69 -26.50
C LEU A 553 34.04 -7.86 -25.73
N THR A 554 34.16 -9.06 -26.31
CA THR A 554 34.85 -10.21 -25.65
C THR A 554 36.33 -9.91 -25.37
N SER A 555 36.95 -9.06 -26.15
CA SER A 555 38.34 -8.63 -26.02
C SER A 555 38.52 -7.25 -25.37
N ASP A 556 37.46 -6.73 -24.71
CA ASP A 556 37.55 -5.44 -24.02
C ASP A 556 38.60 -5.46 -22.89
N THR A 557 39.27 -4.33 -22.71
CA THR A 557 40.32 -4.19 -21.68
C THR A 557 39.80 -4.27 -20.26
N VAL A 558 38.48 -4.01 -20.03
CA VAL A 558 37.86 -3.96 -18.70
C VAL A 558 37.19 -5.30 -18.38
N PRO A 559 37.59 -6.01 -17.32
CA PRO A 559 37.01 -7.31 -16.94
C PRO A 559 35.50 -7.25 -16.71
N ASN A 560 35.00 -6.15 -16.11
CA ASN A 560 33.57 -5.96 -15.88
C ASN A 560 32.74 -6.04 -17.19
N ILE A 561 33.26 -5.54 -18.30
CA ILE A 561 32.61 -5.67 -19.60
C ILE A 561 32.63 -7.12 -20.05
N ARG A 562 33.78 -7.80 -20.00
CA ARG A 562 33.92 -9.18 -20.48
C ARG A 562 33.05 -10.17 -19.73
N PHE A 563 32.91 -10.07 -18.39
CA PHE A 563 32.02 -10.99 -17.69
C PHE A 563 30.53 -10.69 -17.97
N ASN A 564 30.14 -9.43 -18.21
CA ASN A 564 28.78 -9.12 -18.65
C ASN A 564 28.52 -9.58 -20.09
N VAL A 565 29.53 -9.58 -20.98
CA VAL A 565 29.44 -10.22 -22.29
C VAL A 565 29.12 -11.71 -22.14
N ALA A 566 29.80 -12.42 -21.25
CA ALA A 566 29.50 -13.84 -21.00
C ALA A 566 28.05 -14.06 -20.59
N LYS A 567 27.49 -13.22 -19.70
CA LYS A 567 26.07 -13.25 -19.32
C LYS A 567 25.14 -12.96 -20.49
N SER A 568 25.50 -11.99 -21.34
CA SER A 568 24.70 -11.58 -22.50
C SER A 568 24.57 -12.71 -23.52
N PHE A 569 25.60 -13.53 -23.73
CA PHE A 569 25.54 -14.71 -24.60
C PHE A 569 24.46 -15.71 -24.12
N ALA A 570 24.39 -15.99 -22.81
CA ALA A 570 23.37 -16.87 -22.27
C ALA A 570 21.94 -16.33 -22.53
N THR A 571 21.75 -15.00 -22.36
CA THR A 571 20.47 -14.34 -22.66
C THR A 571 20.12 -14.42 -24.15
N VAL A 572 21.08 -14.20 -25.05
CA VAL A 572 20.88 -14.32 -26.50
C VAL A 572 20.43 -15.72 -26.89
N VAL A 573 21.11 -16.75 -26.37
CA VAL A 573 20.75 -18.15 -26.67
C VAL A 573 19.36 -18.49 -26.14
N GLU A 574 19.04 -18.09 -24.92
CA GLU A 574 17.74 -18.32 -24.32
C GLU A 574 16.60 -17.71 -25.15
N VAL A 575 16.74 -16.47 -25.58
CA VAL A 575 15.73 -15.78 -26.38
C VAL A 575 15.61 -16.36 -27.78
N LEU A 576 16.73 -16.68 -28.45
CA LEU A 576 16.71 -17.30 -29.76
C LEU A 576 16.14 -18.71 -29.73
N GLN A 577 16.29 -19.45 -28.64
CA GLN A 577 15.64 -20.74 -28.43
C GLN A 577 14.13 -20.57 -28.26
N GLN A 578 13.68 -19.64 -27.44
CA GLN A 578 12.25 -19.34 -27.25
C GLN A 578 11.58 -18.91 -28.56
N SER A 579 12.28 -18.16 -29.40
CA SER A 579 11.80 -17.76 -30.74
C SER A 579 11.96 -18.84 -31.80
N GLN A 580 12.49 -20.03 -31.47
CA GLN A 580 12.73 -21.15 -32.36
C GLN A 580 13.59 -20.77 -33.59
N TYR A 581 14.65 -19.98 -33.36
CA TYR A 581 15.54 -19.55 -34.44
C TYR A 581 16.20 -20.74 -35.16
N PRO A 582 16.02 -20.92 -36.50
CA PRO A 582 16.37 -22.20 -37.17
C PRO A 582 17.87 -22.50 -37.17
N GLU A 583 18.72 -21.48 -37.20
CA GLU A 583 20.20 -21.65 -37.27
C GLU A 583 20.87 -21.57 -35.89
N LEU A 584 20.08 -21.61 -34.79
CA LEU A 584 20.60 -21.48 -33.42
C LEU A 584 21.70 -22.51 -33.09
N PRO A 585 21.58 -23.81 -33.39
CA PRO A 585 22.63 -24.79 -33.07
C PRO A 585 23.97 -24.46 -33.77
N LYS A 586 23.91 -24.04 -35.02
CA LYS A 586 25.09 -23.62 -35.78
C LYS A 586 25.70 -22.33 -35.20
N LEU A 587 24.87 -21.33 -34.88
CA LEU A 587 25.31 -20.08 -34.27
C LEU A 587 25.99 -20.30 -32.93
N VAL A 588 25.44 -21.19 -32.09
CA VAL A 588 26.04 -21.56 -30.82
C VAL A 588 27.36 -22.25 -30.99
N ALA A 589 27.47 -23.21 -31.93
CA ALA A 589 28.68 -23.98 -32.15
C ALA A 589 29.81 -23.16 -32.80
N ASP A 590 29.47 -22.34 -33.80
CA ASP A 590 30.47 -21.63 -34.63
C ASP A 590 30.88 -20.27 -34.06
N ASP A 591 30.05 -19.63 -33.24
CA ASP A 591 30.28 -18.26 -32.77
C ASP A 591 30.24 -18.15 -31.22
N ILE A 592 29.13 -18.53 -30.56
CA ILE A 592 28.94 -18.21 -29.14
C ILE A 592 29.85 -19.05 -28.22
N LEU A 593 29.92 -20.37 -28.44
CA LEU A 593 30.77 -21.25 -27.60
C LEU A 593 32.27 -20.96 -27.79
N PRO A 594 32.79 -20.73 -29.00
CA PRO A 594 34.19 -20.34 -29.16
C PRO A 594 34.57 -19.03 -28.43
N ASN A 595 33.67 -18.06 -28.42
CA ASN A 595 33.86 -16.81 -27.68
C ASN A 595 33.84 -17.04 -26.15
N LEU A 596 32.92 -17.84 -25.66
CA LEU A 596 32.84 -18.23 -24.22
C LEU A 596 34.07 -19.06 -23.80
N ASP A 597 34.54 -19.99 -24.65
CA ASP A 597 35.75 -20.79 -24.39
C ASP A 597 37.00 -19.88 -24.35
N GLY A 598 37.04 -18.82 -25.15
CA GLY A 598 38.07 -17.80 -25.09
C GLY A 598 38.08 -17.11 -23.70
N LEU A 599 36.92 -16.77 -23.17
CA LEU A 599 36.75 -16.14 -21.85
C LEU A 599 37.08 -17.07 -20.67
N LEU A 600 37.07 -18.39 -20.87
CA LEU A 600 37.55 -19.35 -19.83
C LEU A 600 39.04 -19.25 -19.57
N ASN A 601 39.82 -18.68 -20.49
CA ASN A 601 41.27 -18.46 -20.38
C ASN A 601 41.61 -17.03 -19.96
N ASP A 602 40.65 -16.26 -19.45
CA ASP A 602 40.86 -14.89 -18.98
C ASP A 602 41.74 -14.85 -17.73
N ASN A 603 42.40 -13.70 -17.51
CA ASN A 603 43.18 -13.46 -16.29
C ASN A 603 42.30 -13.11 -15.06
N ASP A 604 41.04 -12.76 -15.26
CA ASP A 604 40.11 -12.33 -14.23
C ASP A 604 39.20 -13.49 -13.80
N VAL A 605 39.10 -13.72 -12.49
CA VAL A 605 38.37 -14.85 -11.90
C VAL A 605 36.86 -14.75 -12.13
N ASP A 606 36.31 -13.52 -12.11
CA ASP A 606 34.88 -13.30 -12.33
C ASP A 606 34.51 -13.55 -13.78
N VAL A 607 35.37 -13.18 -14.73
CA VAL A 607 35.17 -13.47 -16.16
C VAL A 607 35.12 -14.99 -16.37
N ILE A 608 36.07 -15.73 -15.80
CA ILE A 608 36.11 -17.20 -15.89
C ILE A 608 34.86 -17.82 -15.27
N TYR A 609 34.44 -17.31 -14.09
CA TYR A 609 33.27 -17.81 -13.39
C TYR A 609 32.00 -17.65 -14.23
N TYR A 610 31.72 -16.46 -14.72
CA TYR A 610 30.50 -16.20 -15.51
C TYR A 610 30.54 -16.85 -16.90
N ALA A 611 31.70 -17.05 -17.51
CA ALA A 611 31.83 -17.85 -18.72
C ALA A 611 31.44 -19.32 -18.47
N LYS A 612 31.90 -19.91 -17.36
CA LYS A 612 31.51 -21.27 -16.95
C LYS A 612 30.01 -21.39 -16.68
N GLU A 613 29.45 -20.42 -15.95
CA GLU A 613 28.02 -20.37 -15.63
C GLU A 613 27.17 -20.28 -16.91
N SER A 614 27.56 -19.41 -17.86
CA SER A 614 26.86 -19.23 -19.13
C SER A 614 26.92 -20.48 -20.00
N ILE A 615 28.08 -21.13 -20.10
CA ILE A 615 28.21 -22.41 -20.80
C ILE A 615 27.34 -23.49 -20.15
N ALA A 616 27.29 -23.55 -18.82
CA ALA A 616 26.45 -24.50 -18.11
C ALA A 616 24.96 -24.27 -18.37
N LYS A 617 24.51 -22.99 -18.37
CA LYS A 617 23.14 -22.64 -18.72
C LYS A 617 22.78 -23.05 -20.15
N ILE A 618 23.64 -22.74 -21.11
CA ILE A 618 23.43 -23.10 -22.53
C ILE A 618 23.33 -24.62 -22.67
N LYS A 619 24.19 -25.39 -21.99
CA LYS A 619 24.15 -26.85 -21.99
C LYS A 619 22.88 -27.45 -21.37
N GLN A 620 22.31 -26.78 -20.37
CA GLN A 620 21.04 -27.22 -19.73
C GLN A 620 19.81 -26.97 -20.61
N MET A 621 19.89 -26.07 -21.58
CA MET A 621 18.81 -25.79 -22.53
C MET A 621 18.57 -26.90 -23.57
N GLY A 622 19.33 -28.01 -23.57
CA GLY A 622 19.06 -29.25 -24.26
C GLY A 622 19.29 -29.20 -25.77
N ASP A 623 18.29 -28.97 -26.59
CA ASP A 623 18.31 -29.08 -28.06
C ASP A 623 19.16 -28.01 -28.82
N VAL A 624 20.07 -27.35 -28.16
CA VAL A 624 20.83 -26.21 -28.70
C VAL A 624 22.26 -26.61 -29.11
N MET A 625 22.64 -27.88 -28.88
CA MET A 625 23.96 -28.39 -29.26
C MET A 625 23.93 -29.35 -30.44
#